data_a52c8c253a1e6d526dff8b602acd3099
#
_entry.id   a52c8c253a1e6d526dff8b602acd3099
#
_cell.length_a   1.000
_cell.length_b   1.000
_cell.length_c   1.000
_cell.angle_alpha   90.00
_cell.angle_beta   90.00
_cell.angle_gamma   90.00
#
_symmetry.space_group_name_H-M   'P 1'
#
loop_
_entity.id
_entity.type
_entity.pdbx_description
1 polymer ?
#
loop_
_entity_poly.entity_id
_entity_poly.type
_entity_poly.pdbx_seq_one_letter_code
_entity_poly.pdbx_strand_id
1 'polypeptide(L)'
;MAELLKVENLKTQFHTEGGVVKAVDGISYHIDEREIIGLVGESGCGKSVSQLSVMQLISTPGEIVGGEVIFEGQDLLKYKTHGPEMRSVRGAKIAMIFQEPMTSLNPVLTINQQLTEMLELHLGMSKKVARERAIELLGMVGIPSAHNRIDDYPHQFSGGMRQRVMIAMALSCSPKILIADEPTTALDVTTQAQLLELMKDMVERFKASLVIVTHNLGVVARYAQRIYIMYAGRIVEEGTIKDIFGKPRHPYTIGLLKCIPRLDEEEGRKLVPIEGLPPNLINMPPTCAFLPRCSYKVERCFQEPWPPLKRLHDRHYISCYANTEEKTGEPTER
;
A
#
# COMPACT_ATOMS: atom_id res chain seq x y z
N MET A 1 16.71 2.39 -12.80
CA MET A 1 16.42 3.46 -11.82
C MET A 1 17.16 3.09 -10.55
N ALA A 2 17.56 4.04 -9.73
CA ALA A 2 18.23 3.72 -8.48
C ALA A 2 17.20 3.23 -7.45
N GLU A 3 17.54 2.18 -6.69
CA GLU A 3 16.73 1.66 -5.60
C GLU A 3 16.67 2.68 -4.47
N LEU A 4 15.45 3.15 -4.13
CA LEU A 4 15.23 4.17 -3.11
C LEU A 4 14.91 3.56 -1.75
N LEU A 5 14.08 2.52 -1.73
CA LEU A 5 13.73 1.74 -0.54
C LEU A 5 13.84 0.26 -0.86
N LYS A 6 14.45 -0.49 0.05
CA LYS A 6 14.51 -1.96 0.01
C LYS A 6 14.04 -2.52 1.34
N VAL A 7 13.08 -3.40 1.27
CA VAL A 7 12.58 -4.17 2.41
C VAL A 7 13.03 -5.61 2.23
N GLU A 8 13.70 -6.18 3.22
CA GLU A 8 14.23 -7.54 3.18
C GLU A 8 13.75 -8.36 4.36
N ASN A 9 13.07 -9.46 4.07
CA ASN A 9 12.61 -10.46 5.06
C ASN A 9 11.89 -9.85 6.28
N LEU A 10 11.12 -8.78 6.06
CA LEU A 10 10.43 -8.06 7.12
C LEU A 10 9.38 -8.94 7.80
N LYS A 11 9.39 -8.97 9.13
CA LYS A 11 8.48 -9.77 9.95
C LYS A 11 7.88 -8.92 11.04
N THR A 12 6.54 -8.93 11.14
CA THR A 12 5.79 -8.24 12.19
C THR A 12 4.73 -9.16 12.76
N GLN A 13 4.71 -9.26 14.07
CA GLN A 13 3.84 -10.16 14.82
C GLN A 13 3.06 -9.40 15.87
N PHE A 14 1.87 -9.93 16.22
CA PHE A 14 1.05 -9.43 17.31
C PHE A 14 0.83 -10.56 18.32
N HIS A 15 1.19 -10.29 19.56
CA HIS A 15 1.00 -11.23 20.68
C HIS A 15 -0.40 -11.03 21.27
N THR A 16 -1.31 -11.96 20.99
CA THR A 16 -2.70 -11.93 21.46
C THR A 16 -2.97 -13.06 22.43
N GLU A 17 -4.07 -12.99 23.18
CA GLU A 17 -4.50 -14.09 24.07
C GLU A 17 -4.72 -15.41 23.29
N GLY A 18 -5.15 -15.33 22.05
CA GLY A 18 -5.36 -16.49 21.17
C GLY A 18 -4.10 -17.07 20.53
N GLY A 19 -2.93 -16.43 20.71
CA GLY A 19 -1.66 -16.82 20.11
C GLY A 19 -0.98 -15.71 19.31
N VAL A 20 0.07 -16.07 18.59
CA VAL A 20 0.87 -15.14 17.79
C VAL A 20 0.30 -15.00 16.38
N VAL A 21 -0.15 -13.78 16.04
CA VAL A 21 -0.59 -13.41 14.69
C VAL A 21 0.63 -12.96 13.90
N LYS A 22 1.00 -13.69 12.84
CA LYS A 22 2.09 -13.32 11.93
C LYS A 22 1.55 -12.43 10.82
N ALA A 23 1.28 -11.17 11.14
CA ALA A 23 0.67 -10.22 10.19
C ALA A 23 1.56 -9.93 8.98
N VAL A 24 2.88 -9.95 9.17
CA VAL A 24 3.90 -9.89 8.11
C VAL A 24 4.91 -11.00 8.39
N ASP A 25 5.12 -11.90 7.43
CA ASP A 25 5.92 -13.11 7.60
C ASP A 25 6.98 -13.25 6.50
N GLY A 26 7.98 -12.37 6.55
CA GLY A 26 9.15 -12.46 5.67
C GLY A 26 8.94 -11.87 4.28
N ILE A 27 8.30 -10.70 4.19
CA ILE A 27 8.15 -10.00 2.91
C ILE A 27 9.46 -9.32 2.49
N SER A 28 9.71 -9.34 1.19
CA SER A 28 10.79 -8.60 0.56
C SER A 28 10.28 -7.89 -0.68
N TYR A 29 10.53 -6.60 -0.79
CA TYR A 29 10.18 -5.78 -1.95
C TYR A 29 11.07 -4.55 -2.01
N HIS A 30 11.06 -3.86 -3.15
CA HIS A 30 11.81 -2.61 -3.30
C HIS A 30 10.99 -1.57 -4.06
N ILE A 31 11.42 -0.33 -3.96
CA ILE A 31 10.85 0.83 -4.63
C ILE A 31 11.99 1.58 -5.29
N ASP A 32 11.90 1.78 -6.60
CA ASP A 32 12.82 2.62 -7.34
C ASP A 32 12.44 4.11 -7.23
N GLU A 33 13.39 5.01 -7.51
CA GLU A 33 13.11 6.43 -7.56
C GLU A 33 12.02 6.75 -8.61
N ARG A 34 11.02 7.56 -8.21
CA ARG A 34 9.89 7.99 -9.03
C ARG A 34 9.04 6.84 -9.58
N GLU A 35 9.06 5.72 -8.90
CA GLU A 35 8.24 4.56 -9.25
C GLU A 35 6.89 4.62 -8.51
N ILE A 36 5.83 4.21 -9.18
CA ILE A 36 4.53 3.94 -8.56
C ILE A 36 4.36 2.43 -8.49
N ILE A 37 4.28 1.89 -7.28
CA ILE A 37 4.03 0.47 -7.05
C ILE A 37 2.66 0.26 -6.39
N GLY A 38 2.07 -0.90 -6.66
CA GLY A 38 0.86 -1.38 -5.99
C GLY A 38 1.16 -2.51 -5.02
N LEU A 39 0.65 -2.43 -3.80
CA LEU A 39 0.60 -3.54 -2.85
C LEU A 39 -0.85 -3.98 -2.68
N VAL A 40 -1.18 -5.16 -3.21
CA VAL A 40 -2.57 -5.60 -3.38
C VAL A 40 -2.83 -6.93 -2.68
N GLY A 41 -4.03 -7.10 -2.15
CA GLY A 41 -4.50 -8.34 -1.52
C GLY A 41 -5.81 -8.13 -0.75
N GLU A 42 -6.43 -9.20 -0.29
CA GLU A 42 -7.65 -9.15 0.53
C GLU A 42 -7.43 -8.36 1.84
N SER A 43 -8.53 -7.88 2.44
CA SER A 43 -8.48 -7.24 3.76
C SER A 43 -7.89 -8.20 4.79
N GLY A 44 -7.08 -7.68 5.72
CA GLY A 44 -6.45 -8.49 6.76
C GLY A 44 -5.21 -9.28 6.34
N CYS A 45 -4.76 -9.23 5.07
CA CYS A 45 -3.58 -9.99 4.63
C CYS A 45 -2.22 -9.38 5.04
N GLY A 46 -2.21 -8.23 5.76
CA GLY A 46 -1.00 -7.62 6.31
C GLY A 46 -0.46 -6.40 5.56
N LYS A 47 -1.14 -5.90 4.52
CA LYS A 47 -0.68 -4.75 3.70
C LYS A 47 -0.37 -3.51 4.52
N SER A 48 -1.37 -2.99 5.25
CA SER A 48 -1.22 -1.80 6.11
C SER A 48 -0.15 -2.01 7.19
N VAL A 49 -0.15 -3.20 7.81
CA VAL A 49 0.87 -3.56 8.82
C VAL A 49 2.27 -3.52 8.23
N SER A 50 2.46 -3.97 6.98
CA SER A 50 3.77 -3.91 6.33
C SER A 50 4.27 -2.47 6.15
N GLN A 51 3.40 -1.53 5.77
CA GLN A 51 3.76 -0.12 5.61
C GLN A 51 3.96 0.59 6.95
N LEU A 52 3.13 0.27 7.95
CA LEU A 52 3.34 0.75 9.32
C LEU A 52 4.66 0.24 9.90
N SER A 53 5.08 -0.98 9.55
CA SER A 53 6.38 -1.53 9.96
C SER A 53 7.55 -0.77 9.33
N VAL A 54 7.48 -0.42 8.04
CA VAL A 54 8.46 0.44 7.37
C VAL A 54 8.61 1.78 8.11
N MET A 55 7.50 2.33 8.57
CA MET A 55 7.46 3.59 9.32
C MET A 55 7.75 3.42 10.82
N GLN A 56 7.96 2.19 11.32
CA GLN A 56 8.05 1.88 12.76
C GLN A 56 6.86 2.45 13.55
N LEU A 57 5.63 2.32 13.02
CA LEU A 57 4.38 2.79 13.63
C LEU A 57 3.53 1.63 14.16
N ILE A 58 4.15 0.50 14.46
CA ILE A 58 3.46 -0.66 15.05
C ILE A 58 3.18 -0.39 16.51
N SER A 59 1.91 -0.45 16.89
CA SER A 59 1.48 -0.27 18.29
C SER A 59 1.43 -1.59 19.04
N THR A 60 1.69 -1.56 20.35
CA THR A 60 1.49 -2.70 21.25
C THR A 60 0.06 -3.28 21.10
N PRO A 61 -0.10 -4.62 21.04
CA PRO A 61 0.88 -5.69 21.29
C PRO A 61 1.67 -6.17 20.08
N GLY A 62 1.82 -5.35 19.04
CA GLY A 62 2.57 -5.66 17.83
C GLY A 62 4.07 -5.34 17.99
N GLU A 63 4.91 -6.15 17.32
CA GLU A 63 6.36 -6.01 17.33
C GLU A 63 6.94 -6.36 15.95
N ILE A 64 7.96 -5.61 15.50
CA ILE A 64 8.78 -5.95 14.35
C ILE A 64 9.87 -6.91 14.86
N VAL A 65 9.76 -8.19 14.47
CA VAL A 65 10.61 -9.27 15.02
C VAL A 65 11.77 -9.64 14.10
N GLY A 66 11.90 -9.02 12.94
CA GLY A 66 13.03 -9.30 12.03
C GLY A 66 12.90 -8.62 10.67
N GLY A 67 13.97 -8.72 9.91
CA GLY A 67 14.14 -8.11 8.60
C GLY A 67 14.93 -6.81 8.64
N GLU A 68 15.04 -6.17 7.47
CA GLU A 68 15.71 -4.88 7.28
C GLU A 68 14.84 -3.97 6.42
N VAL A 69 14.90 -2.66 6.67
CA VAL A 69 14.24 -1.62 5.89
C VAL A 69 15.29 -0.59 5.49
N ILE A 70 15.86 -0.75 4.33
CA ILE A 70 16.98 0.06 3.84
C ILE A 70 16.42 1.20 3.00
N PHE A 71 16.52 2.42 3.49
CA PHE A 71 16.13 3.65 2.81
C PHE A 71 17.36 4.53 2.60
N GLU A 72 17.67 4.90 1.35
CA GLU A 72 18.87 5.66 0.99
C GLU A 72 20.18 5.04 1.57
N GLY A 73 20.26 3.71 1.57
CA GLY A 73 21.42 2.95 2.08
C GLY A 73 21.48 2.84 3.61
N GLN A 74 20.49 3.32 4.35
CA GLN A 74 20.42 3.26 5.82
C GLN A 74 19.27 2.37 6.28
N ASP A 75 19.55 1.44 7.19
CA ASP A 75 18.52 0.57 7.76
C ASP A 75 17.72 1.32 8.82
N LEU A 76 16.46 1.62 8.50
CA LEU A 76 15.55 2.35 9.38
C LEU A 76 15.24 1.59 10.67
N LEU A 77 15.27 0.25 10.67
CA LEU A 77 14.96 -0.55 11.86
C LEU A 77 16.06 -0.46 12.94
N LYS A 78 17.25 0.02 12.59
CA LYS A 78 18.31 0.32 13.57
C LYS A 78 18.11 1.63 14.32
N TYR A 79 17.21 2.49 13.84
CA TYR A 79 16.90 3.73 14.54
C TYR A 79 15.95 3.46 15.73
N LYS A 80 16.09 4.24 16.78
CA LYS A 80 15.11 4.23 17.87
C LYS A 80 13.77 4.75 17.33
N THR A 81 12.67 4.04 17.62
CA THR A 81 11.32 4.36 17.14
C THR A 81 10.91 5.82 17.37
N HIS A 82 11.25 6.39 18.52
CA HIS A 82 10.99 7.78 18.87
C HIS A 82 12.25 8.66 18.84
N GLY A 83 13.33 8.17 18.23
CA GLY A 83 14.61 8.89 18.10
C GLY A 83 14.54 10.01 17.06
N PRO A 84 15.50 10.94 17.12
CA PRO A 84 15.57 12.07 16.18
C PRO A 84 15.75 11.62 14.72
N GLU A 85 16.50 10.52 14.50
CA GLU A 85 16.74 9.96 13.17
C GLU A 85 15.42 9.53 12.52
N MET A 86 14.59 8.73 13.23
CA MET A 86 13.30 8.29 12.70
C MET A 86 12.30 9.42 12.56
N ARG A 87 12.34 10.42 13.44
CA ARG A 87 11.52 11.64 13.30
C ARG A 87 11.90 12.44 12.05
N SER A 88 13.19 12.49 11.69
CA SER A 88 13.64 13.17 10.45
C SER A 88 13.24 12.43 9.18
N VAL A 89 12.86 11.16 9.27
CA VAL A 89 12.37 10.35 8.12
C VAL A 89 10.86 10.53 7.97
N ARG A 90 10.10 10.38 9.07
CA ARG A 90 8.63 10.43 9.07
C ARG A 90 8.14 11.82 8.70
N GLY A 91 7.28 11.90 7.70
CA GLY A 91 6.69 13.15 7.19
C GLY A 91 7.62 13.96 6.30
N ALA A 92 8.93 13.97 6.56
CA ALA A 92 9.90 14.74 5.78
C ALA A 92 10.44 13.98 4.56
N LYS A 93 10.77 12.69 4.72
CA LYS A 93 11.35 11.85 3.64
C LYS A 93 10.40 10.76 3.17
N ILE A 94 9.69 10.13 4.09
CA ILE A 94 8.62 9.17 3.82
C ILE A 94 7.37 9.68 4.50
N ALA A 95 6.32 9.94 3.72
CA ALA A 95 5.02 10.37 4.20
C ALA A 95 3.98 9.27 3.99
N MET A 96 2.93 9.26 4.82
CA MET A 96 1.86 8.26 4.75
C MET A 96 0.49 8.93 4.84
N ILE A 97 -0.40 8.54 3.93
CA ILE A 97 -1.84 8.82 4.00
C ILE A 97 -2.49 7.56 4.57
N PHE A 98 -3.14 7.69 5.73
CA PHE A 98 -3.80 6.58 6.43
C PHE A 98 -5.20 6.31 5.88
N GLN A 99 -5.70 5.10 6.12
CA GLN A 99 -6.96 4.58 5.59
C GLN A 99 -8.20 5.43 5.94
N GLU A 100 -8.22 6.08 7.09
CA GLU A 100 -9.38 6.86 7.56
C GLU A 100 -9.11 8.37 7.55
N PRO A 101 -9.54 9.11 6.51
CA PRO A 101 -9.32 10.56 6.45
C PRO A 101 -10.06 11.34 7.54
N MET A 102 -11.16 10.78 8.06
CA MET A 102 -11.98 11.43 9.08
C MET A 102 -11.31 11.52 10.44
N THR A 103 -10.42 10.57 10.74
CA THR A 103 -9.69 10.49 12.02
C THR A 103 -8.28 11.07 11.93
N SER A 104 -7.78 11.31 10.71
CA SER A 104 -6.40 11.77 10.49
C SER A 104 -6.21 13.27 10.68
N LEU A 105 -7.27 14.07 10.48
CA LEU A 105 -7.24 15.51 10.77
C LEU A 105 -7.73 15.78 12.20
N ASN A 106 -6.98 16.56 12.97
CA ASN A 106 -7.38 16.96 14.31
C ASN A 106 -8.57 17.96 14.22
N PRO A 107 -9.77 17.61 14.72
CA PRO A 107 -10.97 18.43 14.53
C PRO A 107 -10.95 19.76 15.30
N VAL A 108 -10.09 19.91 16.30
CA VAL A 108 -9.98 21.13 17.12
C VAL A 108 -8.86 22.08 16.68
N LEU A 109 -8.09 21.70 15.65
CA LEU A 109 -7.08 22.54 15.03
C LEU A 109 -7.53 23.00 13.64
N THR A 110 -7.18 24.22 13.25
CA THR A 110 -7.42 24.71 11.89
C THR A 110 -6.52 24.00 10.88
N ILE A 111 -6.89 24.01 9.61
CA ILE A 111 -6.06 23.47 8.51
C ILE A 111 -4.70 24.18 8.47
N ASN A 112 -4.68 25.50 8.73
CA ASN A 112 -3.44 26.27 8.83
C ASN A 112 -2.49 25.69 9.87
N GLN A 113 -2.98 25.50 11.11
CA GLN A 113 -2.16 24.97 12.20
C GLN A 113 -1.55 23.61 11.85
N GLN A 114 -2.34 22.71 11.26
CA GLN A 114 -1.91 21.35 10.94
C GLN A 114 -0.92 21.31 9.77
N LEU A 115 -1.11 22.12 8.73
CA LEU A 115 -0.18 22.22 7.59
C LEU A 115 1.12 22.92 7.96
N THR A 116 1.04 24.03 8.69
CA THR A 116 2.24 24.82 9.01
C THR A 116 3.12 24.12 10.04
N GLU A 117 2.55 23.32 10.96
CA GLU A 117 3.33 22.52 11.92
C GLU A 117 4.38 21.64 11.23
N MET A 118 4.01 20.95 10.15
CA MET A 118 4.93 20.12 9.37
C MET A 118 6.04 20.94 8.72
N LEU A 119 5.69 22.08 8.15
CA LEU A 119 6.64 22.98 7.48
C LEU A 119 7.61 23.65 8.46
N GLU A 120 7.10 24.07 9.61
CA GLU A 120 7.92 24.68 10.68
C GLU A 120 8.86 23.62 11.29
N LEU A 121 8.34 22.44 11.62
CA LEU A 121 9.10 21.38 12.29
C LEU A 121 10.20 20.79 11.41
N HIS A 122 9.88 20.45 10.16
CA HIS A 122 10.80 19.71 9.28
C HIS A 122 11.64 20.59 8.38
N LEU A 123 11.13 21.77 7.98
CA LEU A 123 11.82 22.68 7.06
C LEU A 123 12.31 23.96 7.72
N GLY A 124 12.03 24.17 9.02
CA GLY A 124 12.45 25.34 9.76
C GLY A 124 11.85 26.65 9.23
N MET A 125 10.71 26.59 8.54
CA MET A 125 10.07 27.77 7.97
C MET A 125 9.52 28.68 9.06
N SER A 126 9.62 30.01 8.86
CA SER A 126 8.91 30.93 9.72
C SER A 126 7.41 30.82 9.51
N LYS A 127 6.58 31.13 10.53
CA LYS A 127 5.12 31.04 10.47
C LYS A 127 4.52 31.74 9.25
N LYS A 128 5.04 32.89 8.85
CA LYS A 128 4.56 33.62 7.67
C LYS A 128 4.83 32.83 6.39
N VAL A 129 6.05 32.35 6.20
CA VAL A 129 6.46 31.60 5.01
C VAL A 129 5.73 30.23 4.96
N ALA A 130 5.59 29.55 6.10
CA ALA A 130 4.85 28.30 6.21
C ALA A 130 3.37 28.47 5.82
N ARG A 131 2.72 29.58 6.25
CA ARG A 131 1.34 29.89 5.87
C ARG A 131 1.19 30.13 4.37
N GLU A 132 2.06 30.93 3.76
CA GLU A 132 2.05 31.17 2.31
C GLU A 132 2.22 29.85 1.53
N ARG A 133 3.15 29.01 1.97
CA ARG A 133 3.37 27.69 1.37
C ARG A 133 2.17 26.76 1.56
N ALA A 134 1.52 26.79 2.71
CA ALA A 134 0.33 25.99 2.98
C ALA A 134 -0.84 26.39 2.06
N ILE A 135 -1.04 27.70 1.82
CA ILE A 135 -2.05 28.19 0.87
C ILE A 135 -1.74 27.71 -0.56
N GLU A 136 -0.47 27.77 -0.97
CA GLU A 136 -0.03 27.28 -2.27
C GLU A 136 -0.34 25.76 -2.43
N LEU A 137 -0.01 24.95 -1.41
CA LEU A 137 -0.26 23.51 -1.39
C LEU A 137 -1.77 23.20 -1.49
N LEU A 138 -2.61 23.92 -0.73
CA LEU A 138 -4.06 23.77 -0.84
C LEU A 138 -4.59 24.13 -2.23
N GLY A 139 -4.02 25.16 -2.87
CA GLY A 139 -4.33 25.50 -4.25
C GLY A 139 -3.93 24.38 -5.23
N MET A 140 -2.75 23.77 -5.05
CA MET A 140 -2.27 22.66 -5.88
C MET A 140 -3.17 21.43 -5.83
N VAL A 141 -3.75 21.11 -4.67
CA VAL A 141 -4.70 20.00 -4.51
C VAL A 141 -6.14 20.39 -4.86
N GLY A 142 -6.37 21.60 -5.37
CA GLY A 142 -7.67 22.05 -5.87
C GLY A 142 -8.67 22.40 -4.76
N ILE A 143 -8.22 22.93 -3.63
CA ILE A 143 -9.11 23.54 -2.63
C ILE A 143 -9.54 24.92 -3.13
N PRO A 144 -10.84 25.17 -3.36
CA PRO A 144 -11.30 26.46 -3.83
C PRO A 144 -11.11 27.54 -2.77
N SER A 145 -10.69 28.73 -3.17
CA SER A 145 -10.47 29.87 -2.26
C SER A 145 -9.53 29.53 -1.08
N ALA A 146 -8.41 28.83 -1.36
CA ALA A 146 -7.48 28.34 -0.35
C ALA A 146 -7.07 29.39 0.68
N HIS A 147 -6.84 30.65 0.22
CA HIS A 147 -6.47 31.76 1.07
C HIS A 147 -7.51 32.09 2.17
N ASN A 148 -8.81 31.94 1.85
CA ASN A 148 -9.88 32.24 2.80
C ASN A 148 -10.17 31.02 3.71
N ARG A 149 -9.90 29.80 3.21
CA ARG A 149 -10.26 28.56 3.88
C ARG A 149 -9.15 27.96 4.72
N ILE A 150 -7.95 28.49 4.64
CA ILE A 150 -6.82 27.94 5.39
C ILE A 150 -7.03 27.98 6.91
N ASP A 151 -7.81 28.91 7.42
CA ASP A 151 -8.13 29.05 8.84
C ASP A 151 -9.43 28.31 9.25
N ASP A 152 -10.10 27.64 8.28
CA ASP A 152 -11.25 26.79 8.56
C ASP A 152 -10.82 25.51 9.30
N TYR A 153 -11.77 24.92 10.03
CA TYR A 153 -11.62 23.64 10.71
C TYR A 153 -11.99 22.46 9.79
N PRO A 154 -11.49 21.24 10.05
CA PRO A 154 -11.78 20.07 9.23
C PRO A 154 -13.27 19.80 9.01
N HIS A 155 -14.14 20.06 9.99
CA HIS A 155 -15.58 19.84 9.86
C HIS A 155 -16.27 20.77 8.85
N GLN A 156 -15.64 21.87 8.45
CA GLN A 156 -16.14 22.80 7.43
C GLN A 156 -15.79 22.37 6.00
N PHE A 157 -15.01 21.27 5.84
CA PHE A 157 -14.64 20.70 4.56
C PHE A 157 -15.49 19.45 4.25
N SER A 158 -15.83 19.24 2.98
CA SER A 158 -16.41 17.97 2.54
C SER A 158 -15.41 16.81 2.67
N GLY A 159 -15.89 15.56 2.60
CA GLY A 159 -15.02 14.38 2.67
C GLY A 159 -13.88 14.41 1.65
N GLY A 160 -14.20 14.68 0.39
CA GLY A 160 -13.19 14.79 -0.68
C GLY A 160 -12.24 15.96 -0.48
N MET A 161 -12.70 17.09 0.08
CA MET A 161 -11.80 18.20 0.42
C MET A 161 -10.85 17.85 1.56
N ARG A 162 -11.31 17.14 2.59
CA ARG A 162 -10.43 16.66 3.67
C ARG A 162 -9.33 15.73 3.15
N GLN A 163 -9.65 14.83 2.22
CA GLN A 163 -8.65 14.00 1.58
C GLN A 163 -7.63 14.79 0.77
N ARG A 164 -8.06 15.82 0.03
CA ARG A 164 -7.16 16.73 -0.67
C ARG A 164 -6.23 17.47 0.29
N VAL A 165 -6.74 17.91 1.44
CA VAL A 165 -5.94 18.51 2.51
C VAL A 165 -4.90 17.51 3.03
N MET A 166 -5.27 16.25 3.26
CA MET A 166 -4.32 15.22 3.70
C MET A 166 -3.22 14.95 2.67
N ILE A 167 -3.56 14.96 1.37
CA ILE A 167 -2.54 14.85 0.30
C ILE A 167 -1.60 16.07 0.37
N ALA A 168 -2.12 17.28 0.55
CA ALA A 168 -1.31 18.48 0.71
C ALA A 168 -0.38 18.38 1.92
N MET A 169 -0.88 17.90 3.06
CA MET A 169 -0.09 17.67 4.27
C MET A 169 1.01 16.64 4.04
N ALA A 170 0.67 15.47 3.47
CA ALA A 170 1.64 14.41 3.22
C ALA A 170 2.77 14.86 2.27
N LEU A 171 2.47 15.73 1.30
CA LEU A 171 3.44 16.23 0.33
C LEU A 171 4.10 17.57 0.73
N SER A 172 3.71 18.15 1.87
CA SER A 172 4.17 19.48 2.30
C SER A 172 5.69 19.62 2.38
N CYS A 173 6.34 18.58 2.90
CA CYS A 173 7.81 18.54 3.04
C CYS A 173 8.53 17.98 1.80
N SER A 174 7.83 17.76 0.68
CA SER A 174 8.38 17.15 -0.55
C SER A 174 9.07 15.81 -0.30
N PRO A 175 8.35 14.83 0.28
CA PRO A 175 8.92 13.53 0.62
C PRO A 175 9.38 12.78 -0.64
N LYS A 176 10.34 11.86 -0.48
CA LYS A 176 10.81 10.98 -1.56
C LYS A 176 9.86 9.82 -1.81
N ILE A 177 9.13 9.38 -0.77
CA ILE A 177 8.12 8.31 -0.87
C ILE A 177 6.84 8.78 -0.22
N LEU A 178 5.73 8.61 -0.95
CA LEU A 178 4.38 8.73 -0.43
C LEU A 178 3.77 7.32 -0.33
N ILE A 179 3.35 6.91 0.85
CA ILE A 179 2.58 5.69 1.08
C ILE A 179 1.11 6.08 1.18
N ALA A 180 0.26 5.51 0.36
CA ALA A 180 -1.17 5.75 0.36
C ALA A 180 -1.90 4.44 0.73
N ASP A 181 -2.33 4.34 1.98
CA ASP A 181 -3.00 3.15 2.51
C ASP A 181 -4.52 3.29 2.37
N GLU A 182 -5.07 2.58 1.40
CA GLU A 182 -6.48 2.62 1.00
C GLU A 182 -7.05 4.05 0.89
N PRO A 183 -6.39 4.95 0.12
CA PRO A 183 -6.64 6.40 0.17
C PRO A 183 -8.03 6.81 -0.33
N THR A 184 -8.79 5.88 -0.90
CA THR A 184 -10.08 6.14 -1.55
C THR A 184 -11.23 5.34 -0.92
N THR A 185 -11.00 4.68 0.19
CA THR A 185 -12.05 3.96 0.94
C THR A 185 -13.15 4.93 1.36
N ALA A 186 -14.41 4.52 1.20
CA ALA A 186 -15.62 5.30 1.48
C ALA A 186 -15.91 6.49 0.53
N LEU A 187 -15.26 6.55 -0.66
CA LEU A 187 -15.61 7.51 -1.71
C LEU A 187 -16.39 6.85 -2.84
N ASP A 188 -17.22 7.64 -3.51
CA ASP A 188 -17.81 7.24 -4.78
C ASP A 188 -16.74 7.07 -5.88
N VAL A 189 -17.05 6.25 -6.89
CA VAL A 189 -16.11 5.86 -7.94
C VAL A 189 -15.52 7.06 -8.69
N THR A 190 -16.34 8.11 -8.91
CA THR A 190 -15.89 9.31 -9.64
C THR A 190 -14.89 10.11 -8.81
N THR A 191 -15.20 10.35 -7.55
CA THR A 191 -14.30 11.05 -6.61
C THR A 191 -13.03 10.24 -6.37
N GLN A 192 -13.13 8.91 -6.29
CA GLN A 192 -11.97 8.01 -6.20
C GLN A 192 -11.02 8.21 -7.38
N ALA A 193 -11.53 8.18 -8.61
CA ALA A 193 -10.70 8.36 -9.80
C ALA A 193 -10.03 9.74 -9.83
N GLN A 194 -10.75 10.80 -9.48
CA GLN A 194 -10.21 12.17 -9.41
C GLN A 194 -9.10 12.30 -8.36
N LEU A 195 -9.26 11.66 -7.21
CA LEU A 195 -8.26 11.71 -6.14
C LEU A 195 -6.97 10.99 -6.52
N LEU A 196 -7.09 9.83 -7.15
CA LEU A 196 -5.93 9.05 -7.59
C LEU A 196 -5.18 9.75 -8.73
N GLU A 197 -5.89 10.39 -9.67
CA GLU A 197 -5.26 11.22 -10.69
C GLU A 197 -4.53 12.41 -10.06
N LEU A 198 -5.17 13.10 -9.12
CA LEU A 198 -4.51 14.17 -8.35
C LEU A 198 -3.25 13.67 -7.65
N MET A 199 -3.30 12.51 -6.98
CA MET A 199 -2.14 11.94 -6.30
C MET A 199 -1.01 11.65 -7.28
N LYS A 200 -1.31 11.06 -8.45
CA LYS A 200 -0.34 10.81 -9.51
C LYS A 200 0.32 12.12 -9.97
N ASP A 201 -0.48 13.11 -10.34
CA ASP A 201 0.03 14.42 -10.79
C ASP A 201 0.93 15.07 -9.72
N MET A 202 0.52 14.97 -8.46
CA MET A 202 1.29 15.54 -7.35
C MET A 202 2.61 14.80 -7.12
N VAL A 203 2.63 13.44 -7.13
CA VAL A 203 3.90 12.71 -6.95
C VAL A 203 4.85 12.92 -8.13
N GLU A 204 4.34 13.04 -9.35
CA GLU A 204 5.14 13.41 -10.52
C GLU A 204 5.74 14.82 -10.37
N ARG A 205 4.93 15.80 -9.94
CA ARG A 205 5.37 17.18 -9.71
C ARG A 205 6.43 17.28 -8.61
N PHE A 206 6.27 16.54 -7.52
CA PHE A 206 7.22 16.50 -6.40
C PHE A 206 8.37 15.51 -6.65
N LYS A 207 8.36 14.77 -7.78
CA LYS A 207 9.34 13.72 -8.11
C LYS A 207 9.45 12.64 -7.04
N ALA A 208 8.35 12.36 -6.36
CA ALA A 208 8.24 11.33 -5.34
C ALA A 208 7.93 9.95 -5.95
N SER A 209 8.23 8.89 -5.23
CA SER A 209 7.71 7.55 -5.49
C SER A 209 6.40 7.35 -4.73
N LEU A 210 5.50 6.49 -5.23
CA LEU A 210 4.19 6.24 -4.62
C LEU A 210 3.99 4.75 -4.38
N VAL A 211 3.57 4.41 -3.16
CA VAL A 211 3.07 3.07 -2.81
C VAL A 211 1.56 3.14 -2.64
N ILE A 212 0.82 2.50 -3.55
CA ILE A 212 -0.64 2.39 -3.45
C ILE A 212 -0.96 1.06 -2.78
N VAL A 213 -1.45 1.12 -1.55
CA VAL A 213 -1.96 -0.05 -0.82
C VAL A 213 -3.46 -0.12 -1.01
N THR A 214 -3.96 -1.21 -1.58
CA THR A 214 -5.39 -1.35 -1.86
C THR A 214 -5.78 -2.83 -2.02
N HIS A 215 -7.07 -3.11 -1.90
CA HIS A 215 -7.65 -4.39 -2.31
C HIS A 215 -8.20 -4.35 -3.76
N ASN A 216 -8.21 -3.19 -4.41
CA ASN A 216 -8.75 -3.00 -5.75
C ASN A 216 -7.64 -3.04 -6.81
N LEU A 217 -7.53 -4.17 -7.52
CA LEU A 217 -6.59 -4.35 -8.62
C LEU A 217 -6.81 -3.38 -9.79
N GLY A 218 -8.07 -2.99 -10.06
CA GLY A 218 -8.39 -2.04 -11.13
C GLY A 218 -7.76 -0.67 -10.93
N VAL A 219 -7.67 -0.21 -9.69
CA VAL A 219 -6.97 1.02 -9.31
C VAL A 219 -5.49 0.93 -9.67
N VAL A 220 -4.85 -0.16 -9.23
CA VAL A 220 -3.40 -0.35 -9.41
C VAL A 220 -3.05 -0.53 -10.89
N ALA A 221 -3.92 -1.22 -11.66
CA ALA A 221 -3.73 -1.40 -13.10
C ALA A 221 -3.55 -0.09 -13.86
N ARG A 222 -4.20 0.99 -13.41
CA ARG A 222 -4.16 2.29 -14.08
C ARG A 222 -2.94 3.12 -13.74
N TYR A 223 -2.38 2.98 -12.54
CA TYR A 223 -1.40 3.93 -12.01
C TYR A 223 -0.02 3.32 -11.74
N ALA A 224 0.06 2.04 -11.35
CA ALA A 224 1.32 1.43 -10.97
C ALA A 224 2.13 0.91 -12.18
N GLN A 225 3.44 0.88 -12.04
CA GLN A 225 4.33 0.20 -12.96
C GLN A 225 4.54 -1.26 -12.59
N ARG A 226 4.53 -1.56 -11.28
CA ARG A 226 4.78 -2.88 -10.71
C ARG A 226 3.83 -3.16 -9.55
N ILE A 227 3.48 -4.42 -9.39
CA ILE A 227 2.51 -4.88 -8.40
C ILE A 227 3.13 -5.99 -7.55
N TYR A 228 2.90 -5.91 -6.25
CA TYR A 228 3.13 -6.95 -5.27
C TYR A 228 1.79 -7.47 -4.78
N ILE A 229 1.52 -8.76 -4.99
CA ILE A 229 0.31 -9.43 -4.51
C ILE A 229 0.62 -10.08 -3.17
N MET A 230 -0.12 -9.66 -2.15
CA MET A 230 0.08 -10.12 -0.78
C MET A 230 -1.07 -11.01 -0.31
N TYR A 231 -0.74 -12.16 0.28
CA TYR A 231 -1.68 -13.10 0.88
C TYR A 231 -1.13 -13.62 2.20
N ALA A 232 -1.94 -13.56 3.27
CA ALA A 232 -1.60 -14.12 4.58
C ALA A 232 -0.19 -13.76 5.07
N GLY A 233 0.16 -12.47 5.03
CA GLY A 233 1.44 -11.95 5.52
C GLY A 233 2.62 -12.12 4.58
N ARG A 234 2.46 -12.70 3.38
CA ARG A 234 3.55 -12.95 2.43
C ARG A 234 3.25 -12.38 1.04
N ILE A 235 4.28 -12.01 0.30
CA ILE A 235 4.17 -11.71 -1.13
C ILE A 235 4.13 -13.04 -1.88
N VAL A 236 3.07 -13.26 -2.65
CA VAL A 236 2.83 -14.50 -3.39
C VAL A 236 3.13 -14.37 -4.87
N GLU A 237 3.03 -13.17 -5.41
CA GLU A 237 3.40 -12.85 -6.79
C GLU A 237 3.85 -11.39 -6.89
N GLU A 238 4.88 -11.13 -7.70
CA GLU A 238 5.38 -9.82 -8.04
C GLU A 238 5.58 -9.76 -9.55
N GLY A 239 5.18 -8.66 -10.18
CA GLY A 239 5.38 -8.47 -11.60
C GLY A 239 5.04 -7.07 -12.07
N THR A 240 5.34 -6.77 -13.33
CA THR A 240 4.82 -5.58 -14.01
C THR A 240 3.31 -5.70 -14.19
N ILE A 241 2.65 -4.58 -14.52
CA ILE A 241 1.23 -4.60 -14.89
C ILE A 241 0.95 -5.64 -15.97
N LYS A 242 1.83 -5.73 -16.98
CA LYS A 242 1.67 -6.69 -18.10
C LYS A 242 1.77 -8.14 -17.63
N ASP A 243 2.65 -8.43 -16.67
CA ASP A 243 2.80 -9.76 -16.12
C ASP A 243 1.56 -10.16 -15.31
N ILE A 244 1.16 -9.32 -14.37
CA ILE A 244 0.06 -9.63 -13.44
C ILE A 244 -1.29 -9.70 -14.15
N PHE A 245 -1.58 -8.77 -15.09
CA PHE A 245 -2.87 -8.76 -15.79
C PHE A 245 -2.89 -9.63 -17.05
N GLY A 246 -1.75 -9.77 -17.73
CA GLY A 246 -1.67 -10.56 -18.98
C GLY A 246 -1.36 -12.03 -18.76
N LYS A 247 -0.51 -12.35 -17.78
CA LYS A 247 -0.02 -13.72 -17.52
C LYS A 247 0.13 -13.99 -16.01
N PRO A 248 -0.96 -13.88 -15.22
CA PRO A 248 -0.92 -14.19 -13.80
C PRO A 248 -0.51 -15.65 -13.58
N ARG A 249 0.30 -15.90 -12.56
CA ARG A 249 0.87 -17.21 -12.31
C ARG A 249 0.44 -17.82 -10.98
N HIS A 250 0.23 -17.01 -9.97
CA HIS A 250 -0.24 -17.52 -8.68
C HIS A 250 -1.76 -17.75 -8.73
N PRO A 251 -2.28 -18.90 -8.29
CA PRO A 251 -3.71 -19.19 -8.29
C PRO A 251 -4.58 -18.15 -7.57
N TYR A 252 -4.05 -17.53 -6.53
CA TYR A 252 -4.71 -16.42 -5.84
C TYR A 252 -4.85 -15.17 -6.74
N THR A 253 -3.79 -14.80 -7.45
CA THR A 253 -3.81 -13.67 -8.42
C THR A 253 -4.81 -13.92 -9.54
N ILE A 254 -4.83 -15.16 -10.07
CA ILE A 254 -5.81 -15.58 -11.07
C ILE A 254 -7.24 -15.45 -10.52
N GLY A 255 -7.46 -15.85 -9.27
CA GLY A 255 -8.74 -15.70 -8.59
C GLY A 255 -9.15 -14.24 -8.42
N LEU A 256 -8.24 -13.38 -7.96
CA LEU A 256 -8.49 -11.94 -7.81
C LEU A 256 -8.89 -11.28 -9.14
N LEU A 257 -8.20 -11.62 -10.23
CA LEU A 257 -8.50 -11.07 -11.56
C LEU A 257 -9.85 -11.54 -12.10
N LYS A 258 -10.30 -12.75 -11.78
CA LYS A 258 -11.63 -13.26 -12.14
C LYS A 258 -12.78 -12.55 -11.40
N CYS A 259 -12.48 -11.87 -10.29
CA CYS A 259 -13.45 -11.07 -9.54
C CYS A 259 -13.61 -9.65 -10.08
N ILE A 260 -12.80 -9.22 -11.07
CA ILE A 260 -12.87 -7.88 -11.63
C ILE A 260 -13.77 -7.90 -12.88
N PRO A 261 -14.81 -7.03 -12.94
CA PRO A 261 -15.59 -6.87 -14.16
C PRO A 261 -14.71 -6.36 -15.30
N ARG A 262 -14.80 -6.99 -16.46
CA ARG A 262 -14.12 -6.53 -17.68
C ARG A 262 -15.11 -5.84 -18.59
N LEU A 263 -14.69 -4.73 -19.20
CA LEU A 263 -15.53 -3.94 -20.10
C LEU A 263 -15.80 -4.63 -21.45
N ASP A 264 -14.95 -5.60 -21.82
CA ASP A 264 -15.00 -6.37 -23.06
C ASP A 264 -15.73 -7.73 -22.91
N GLU A 265 -16.29 -8.01 -21.75
CA GLU A 265 -17.05 -9.25 -21.51
C GLU A 265 -18.55 -9.05 -21.88
N GLU A 266 -19.18 -10.13 -22.41
CA GLU A 266 -20.60 -10.16 -22.71
C GLU A 266 -21.44 -9.89 -21.46
N GLU A 267 -22.52 -9.12 -21.60
CA GLU A 267 -23.45 -8.85 -20.51
C GLU A 267 -24.00 -10.15 -19.93
N GLY A 268 -23.79 -10.36 -18.63
CA GLY A 268 -24.34 -11.52 -17.90
C GLY A 268 -23.30 -12.53 -17.38
N ARG A 269 -22.00 -12.37 -17.65
CA ARG A 269 -20.99 -13.23 -17.02
C ARG A 269 -21.00 -13.05 -15.52
N LYS A 270 -21.24 -14.14 -14.78
CA LYS A 270 -21.17 -14.15 -13.33
C LYS A 270 -19.72 -14.02 -12.89
N LEU A 271 -19.44 -13.02 -12.05
CA LEU A 271 -18.15 -12.92 -11.35
C LEU A 271 -17.98 -14.16 -10.47
N VAL A 272 -16.80 -14.80 -10.58
CA VAL A 272 -16.48 -16.00 -9.79
C VAL A 272 -15.64 -15.57 -8.59
N PRO A 273 -16.23 -15.50 -7.39
CA PRO A 273 -15.48 -15.16 -6.19
C PRO A 273 -14.47 -16.26 -5.85
N ILE A 274 -13.40 -15.90 -5.14
CA ILE A 274 -12.50 -16.89 -4.55
C ILE A 274 -13.25 -17.58 -3.40
N GLU A 275 -13.51 -18.88 -3.55
CA GLU A 275 -14.23 -19.66 -2.56
C GLU A 275 -13.50 -19.73 -1.20
N GLY A 276 -14.26 -19.79 -0.11
CA GLY A 276 -13.77 -19.90 1.25
C GLY A 276 -13.35 -18.58 1.87
N LEU A 277 -13.03 -18.61 3.15
CA LEU A 277 -12.61 -17.44 3.92
C LEU A 277 -11.09 -17.28 3.90
N PRO A 278 -10.56 -16.04 4.02
CA PRO A 278 -9.16 -15.80 4.29
C PRO A 278 -8.70 -16.57 5.55
N PRO A 279 -7.45 -17.06 5.59
CA PRO A 279 -6.97 -17.84 6.72
C PRO A 279 -6.85 -16.98 7.97
N ASN A 280 -7.05 -17.60 9.13
CA ASN A 280 -6.66 -17.01 10.38
C ASN A 280 -5.12 -17.02 10.49
N LEU A 281 -4.53 -15.85 10.73
CA LEU A 281 -3.06 -15.70 10.81
C LEU A 281 -2.46 -16.21 12.14
N ILE A 282 -3.29 -16.73 13.06
CA ILE A 282 -2.85 -17.36 14.30
C ILE A 282 -2.42 -18.80 13.99
N ASN A 283 -1.24 -19.18 14.42
CA ASN A 283 -0.72 -20.57 14.30
C ASN A 283 -0.80 -21.11 12.87
N MET A 284 -0.44 -20.29 11.89
CA MET A 284 -0.42 -20.68 10.47
C MET A 284 0.42 -21.93 10.24
N PRO A 285 -0.08 -22.89 9.43
CA PRO A 285 0.70 -24.06 9.05
C PRO A 285 1.94 -23.64 8.24
N PRO A 286 3.01 -24.44 8.25
CA PRO A 286 4.21 -24.16 7.47
C PRO A 286 3.99 -24.24 5.95
N THR A 287 2.92 -24.91 5.52
CA THR A 287 2.52 -25.06 4.11
C THR A 287 1.85 -23.80 3.57
N CYS A 288 1.60 -23.75 2.25
CA CYS A 288 0.95 -22.63 1.60
C CYS A 288 -0.41 -22.30 2.21
N ALA A 289 -0.58 -21.08 2.72
CA ALA A 289 -1.84 -20.62 3.34
C ALA A 289 -3.02 -20.57 2.36
N PHE A 290 -2.77 -20.47 1.06
CA PHE A 290 -3.81 -20.50 0.04
C PHE A 290 -4.29 -21.91 -0.28
N LEU A 291 -3.61 -22.96 0.20
CA LEU A 291 -3.91 -24.36 -0.11
C LEU A 291 -5.39 -24.74 0.08
N PRO A 292 -6.10 -24.35 1.15
CA PRO A 292 -7.51 -24.68 1.32
C PRO A 292 -8.41 -24.12 0.20
N ARG A 293 -8.09 -22.96 -0.35
CA ARG A 293 -8.85 -22.22 -1.37
C ARG A 293 -8.35 -22.45 -2.80
N CYS A 294 -7.23 -23.16 -2.97
CA CYS A 294 -6.54 -23.31 -4.24
C CYS A 294 -7.17 -24.39 -5.10
N SER A 295 -7.56 -24.08 -6.35
CA SER A 295 -8.01 -25.05 -7.34
C SER A 295 -6.89 -25.71 -8.14
N TYR A 296 -5.63 -25.27 -7.98
CA TYR A 296 -4.44 -25.74 -8.72
C TYR A 296 -3.52 -26.59 -7.85
N LYS A 297 -4.04 -27.27 -6.81
CA LYS A 297 -3.26 -28.06 -5.86
C LYS A 297 -2.44 -29.13 -6.56
N VAL A 298 -1.17 -29.24 -6.16
CA VAL A 298 -0.27 -30.32 -6.53
C VAL A 298 0.23 -31.02 -5.26
N GLU A 299 0.75 -32.25 -5.36
CA GLU A 299 1.17 -33.05 -4.21
C GLU A 299 2.18 -32.34 -3.30
N ARG A 300 3.13 -31.62 -3.90
CA ARG A 300 4.12 -30.83 -3.17
C ARG A 300 3.51 -29.76 -2.24
N CYS A 301 2.32 -29.24 -2.55
CA CYS A 301 1.64 -28.25 -1.70
C CYS A 301 1.26 -28.79 -0.32
N PHE A 302 1.09 -30.12 -0.20
CA PHE A 302 0.73 -30.80 1.05
C PHE A 302 1.94 -31.26 1.85
N GLN A 303 3.05 -31.50 1.17
CA GLN A 303 4.23 -32.14 1.76
C GLN A 303 5.35 -31.13 2.08
N GLU A 304 5.47 -30.06 1.30
CA GLU A 304 6.56 -29.11 1.40
C GLU A 304 6.11 -27.80 2.10
N PRO A 305 7.05 -27.08 2.74
CA PRO A 305 6.78 -25.74 3.27
C PRO A 305 6.30 -24.79 2.20
N TRP A 306 5.72 -23.64 2.61
CA TRP A 306 5.34 -22.60 1.68
C TRP A 306 6.53 -22.20 0.79
N PRO A 307 6.40 -22.28 -0.56
CA PRO A 307 7.54 -22.03 -1.44
C PRO A 307 8.05 -20.58 -1.31
N PRO A 308 9.37 -20.39 -1.36
CA PRO A 308 9.93 -19.04 -1.44
C PRO A 308 9.56 -18.37 -2.76
N LEU A 309 9.58 -17.06 -2.78
CA LEU A 309 9.41 -16.28 -4.00
C LEU A 309 10.55 -16.61 -4.98
N LYS A 310 10.21 -17.11 -6.16
CA LYS A 310 11.16 -17.53 -7.21
C LYS A 310 10.96 -16.70 -8.46
N ARG A 311 12.06 -16.32 -9.10
CA ARG A 311 12.05 -15.61 -10.38
C ARG A 311 11.57 -16.54 -11.50
N LEU A 312 10.60 -16.08 -12.28
CA LEU A 312 10.14 -16.76 -13.50
C LEU A 312 10.85 -16.19 -14.73
N HIS A 313 10.79 -14.88 -14.90
CA HIS A 313 11.51 -14.13 -15.94
C HIS A 313 11.70 -12.68 -15.45
N ASP A 314 12.43 -11.86 -16.18
CA ASP A 314 12.94 -10.51 -15.81
C ASP A 314 12.47 -9.90 -14.48
N ARG A 315 11.24 -9.45 -14.37
CA ARG A 315 10.68 -8.81 -13.19
C ARG A 315 9.43 -9.54 -12.66
N HIS A 316 9.25 -10.81 -13.02
CA HIS A 316 8.13 -11.62 -12.58
C HIS A 316 8.60 -12.71 -11.62
N TYR A 317 8.07 -12.70 -10.40
CA TYR A 317 8.39 -13.64 -9.33
C TYR A 317 7.11 -14.27 -8.78
N ILE A 318 7.20 -15.53 -8.34
CA ILE A 318 6.08 -16.30 -7.83
C ILE A 318 6.48 -17.17 -6.64
N SER A 319 5.56 -17.32 -5.69
CA SER A 319 5.64 -18.22 -4.55
C SER A 319 4.61 -19.35 -4.69
N CYS A 320 4.81 -20.25 -5.66
CA CYS A 320 3.91 -21.36 -5.95
C CYS A 320 4.65 -22.60 -6.48
N TYR A 321 4.10 -23.79 -6.20
CA TYR A 321 4.58 -25.07 -6.76
C TYR A 321 3.83 -25.47 -8.03
N ALA A 322 2.60 -24.99 -8.22
CA ALA A 322 1.80 -25.34 -9.39
C ALA A 322 2.31 -24.64 -10.66
N ASN A 323 2.36 -25.37 -11.77
CA ASN A 323 2.51 -24.77 -13.08
C ASN A 323 1.11 -24.39 -13.61
N THR A 324 0.81 -23.12 -13.63
CA THR A 324 -0.51 -22.61 -14.06
C THR A 324 -0.59 -22.35 -15.56
N GLU A 325 0.54 -22.43 -16.31
CA GLU A 325 0.53 -22.25 -17.78
C GLU A 325 -0.29 -23.32 -18.48
N GLU A 326 -0.22 -24.55 -18.04
CA GLU A 326 -0.88 -25.68 -18.69
C GLU A 326 -2.41 -25.68 -18.53
N LYS A 327 -2.97 -24.90 -17.59
CA LYS A 327 -4.41 -24.88 -17.28
C LYS A 327 -5.14 -23.60 -17.70
N THR A 328 -4.44 -22.61 -18.29
CA THR A 328 -5.07 -21.39 -18.80
C THR A 328 -5.63 -21.52 -20.22
N GLY A 329 -5.49 -22.67 -20.83
CA GLY A 329 -5.97 -22.98 -22.16
C GLY A 329 -7.02 -24.07 -22.16
N GLU A 330 -8.21 -23.83 -21.55
CA GLU A 330 -9.52 -24.37 -21.94
C GLU A 330 -10.55 -24.14 -20.83
N PRO A 331 -11.76 -23.66 -21.12
CA PRO A 331 -12.86 -23.75 -20.18
C PRO A 331 -13.27 -25.21 -20.11
N THR A 332 -13.00 -25.91 -19.00
CA THR A 332 -13.67 -27.17 -18.72
C THR A 332 -15.16 -26.86 -18.51
N GLU A 333 -15.96 -27.12 -19.53
CA GLU A 333 -17.37 -27.41 -19.38
C GLU A 333 -17.54 -28.52 -18.35
N ARG A 334 -18.17 -28.15 -17.21
CA ARG A 334 -19.07 -29.06 -16.44
C ARG A 334 -20.06 -28.26 -15.64
#